data_a1850219635b047a5f3b36b054a4d409
#
_entry.id   a1850219635b047a5f3b36b054a4d409
#
_cell.length_a   1.000
_cell.length_b   1.000
_cell.length_c   1.000
_cell.angle_alpha   90.00
_cell.angle_beta   90.00
_cell.angle_gamma   90.00
#
_symmetry.space_group_name_H-M   'P 1'
#
loop_
_entity.id
_entity.type
_entity.pdbx_description
1 polymer ?
#
loop_
_entity_poly.entity_id
_entity_poly.type
_entity_poly.pdbx_seq_one_letter_code
_entity_poly.pdbx_strand_id
1 'polypeptide(L)'
;MKTAICLENLSYSAFSKEVISEINSYVTNSIDEVCLVTFDETMPFANVNAAVFAPNELDSFHNGIIISHKINHAMSTLGCSNNSKKVLYLYDLDWMIEPMMYSDVYDVLTDRNLNLIVRSEDHVYPIKNLCNREPDAIVKNFSLEKIWNSL
;
A
#
# COMPACT_ATOMS: atom_id res chain seq x y z
N MET A 1 0.83 -9.93 13.58
CA MET A 1 1.72 -8.86 13.05
C MET A 1 0.89 -7.58 12.89
N LYS A 2 1.44 -6.40 13.14
CA LYS A 2 0.71 -5.12 13.04
C LYS A 2 0.85 -4.57 11.62
N THR A 3 -0.26 -4.29 10.93
CA THR A 3 -0.26 -3.82 9.54
C THR A 3 -1.26 -2.69 9.31
N ALA A 4 -0.81 -1.58 8.75
CA ALA A 4 -1.66 -0.50 8.27
C ALA A 4 -1.70 -0.51 6.73
N ILE A 5 -2.87 -0.40 6.15
CA ILE A 5 -3.05 -0.36 4.70
C ILE A 5 -3.65 0.99 4.33
N CYS A 6 -2.92 1.74 3.51
CA CYS A 6 -3.31 3.06 3.04
C CYS A 6 -4.21 2.93 1.81
N LEU A 7 -5.42 3.45 1.89
CA LEU A 7 -6.36 3.58 0.79
C LEU A 7 -6.67 5.06 0.53
N GLU A 8 -6.98 5.41 -0.72
CA GLU A 8 -7.49 6.75 -1.03
C GLU A 8 -8.75 7.02 -0.21
N ASN A 9 -9.71 6.11 -0.35
CA ASN A 9 -10.98 6.15 0.35
C ASN A 9 -11.61 4.75 0.42
N LEU A 10 -12.79 4.65 1.01
CA LEU A 10 -13.56 3.40 1.14
C LEU A 10 -14.61 3.21 0.03
N SER A 11 -14.59 4.02 -1.03
CA SER A 11 -15.45 3.82 -2.18
C SER A 11 -15.06 2.58 -2.99
N TYR A 12 -15.99 2.08 -3.79
CA TYR A 12 -15.72 0.92 -4.62
C TYR A 12 -14.65 1.19 -5.68
N SER A 13 -13.61 0.40 -5.63
CA SER A 13 -12.64 0.21 -6.70
C SER A 13 -12.23 -1.26 -6.73
N ALA A 14 -11.58 -1.71 -7.81
CA ALA A 14 -11.08 -3.09 -7.88
C ALA A 14 -10.12 -3.38 -6.73
N PHE A 15 -9.21 -2.46 -6.43
CA PHE A 15 -8.25 -2.59 -5.34
C PHE A 15 -8.91 -2.54 -3.97
N SER A 16 -9.78 -1.56 -3.67
CA SER A 16 -10.46 -1.48 -2.37
C SER A 16 -11.30 -2.71 -2.08
N LYS A 17 -11.92 -3.31 -3.12
CA LYS A 17 -12.65 -4.57 -3.00
C LYS A 17 -11.74 -5.73 -2.58
N GLU A 18 -10.59 -5.89 -3.22
CA GLU A 18 -9.64 -6.94 -2.86
C GLU A 18 -9.12 -6.75 -1.43
N VAL A 19 -8.73 -5.53 -1.06
CA VAL A 19 -8.22 -5.19 0.28
C VAL A 19 -9.26 -5.48 1.35
N ILE A 20 -10.49 -4.98 1.20
CA ILE A 20 -11.56 -5.18 2.20
C ILE A 20 -11.92 -6.66 2.32
N SER A 21 -11.98 -7.38 1.20
CA SER A 21 -12.23 -8.83 1.21
C SER A 21 -11.14 -9.59 1.96
N GLU A 22 -9.87 -9.28 1.70
CA GLU A 22 -8.72 -9.90 2.38
C GLU A 22 -8.75 -9.60 3.88
N ILE A 23 -8.93 -8.34 4.26
CA ILE A 23 -8.99 -7.92 5.67
C ILE A 23 -10.13 -8.64 6.40
N ASN A 24 -11.32 -8.66 5.83
CA ASN A 24 -12.48 -9.27 6.46
C ASN A 24 -12.31 -10.78 6.66
N SER A 25 -11.63 -11.46 5.72
CA SER A 25 -11.32 -12.88 5.86
C SER A 25 -10.19 -13.11 6.88
N TYR A 26 -9.24 -12.20 6.94
CA TYR A 26 -8.06 -12.32 7.78
C TYR A 26 -8.35 -12.04 9.25
N VAL A 27 -9.06 -10.95 9.56
CA VAL A 27 -9.41 -10.53 10.94
C VAL A 27 -10.27 -11.55 11.67
N THR A 28 -11.08 -12.32 10.94
CA THR A 28 -11.88 -13.41 11.54
C THR A 28 -11.05 -14.62 11.98
N ASN A 29 -9.84 -14.78 11.48
CA ASN A 29 -9.04 -15.99 11.64
C ASN A 29 -7.66 -15.77 12.30
N SER A 30 -7.26 -14.54 12.60
CA SER A 30 -5.90 -14.19 13.03
C SER A 30 -5.88 -13.30 14.25
N ILE A 31 -4.80 -13.42 15.05
CA ILE A 31 -4.45 -12.53 16.17
C ILE A 31 -3.73 -11.25 15.69
N ASP A 32 -3.48 -11.13 14.40
CA ASP A 32 -2.74 -10.00 13.85
C ASP A 32 -3.62 -8.75 13.78
N GLU A 33 -3.04 -7.62 14.12
CA GLU A 33 -3.70 -6.32 14.09
C GLU A 33 -3.60 -5.74 12.68
N VAL A 34 -4.71 -5.64 11.98
CA VAL A 34 -4.80 -4.98 10.68
C VAL A 34 -5.72 -3.77 10.78
N CYS A 35 -5.29 -2.64 10.27
CA CYS A 35 -6.09 -1.43 10.19
C CYS A 35 -6.00 -0.79 8.80
N LEU A 36 -6.98 0.06 8.50
CA LEU A 36 -6.99 0.91 7.31
C LEU A 36 -6.61 2.35 7.68
N VAL A 37 -5.95 3.02 6.76
CA VAL A 37 -5.73 4.47 6.80
C VAL A 37 -6.30 5.05 5.51
N THR A 38 -7.25 5.99 5.63
CA THR A 38 -7.92 6.59 4.46
C THR A 38 -7.56 8.05 4.35
N PHE A 39 -7.23 8.49 3.13
CA PHE A 39 -6.83 9.86 2.84
C PHE A 39 -8.04 10.77 2.60
N ASP A 40 -9.13 10.20 2.08
CA ASP A 40 -10.39 10.89 1.90
C ASP A 40 -11.51 10.22 2.70
N GLU A 41 -12.39 11.02 3.29
CA GLU A 41 -13.58 10.55 3.99
C GLU A 41 -14.68 10.20 2.98
N THR A 42 -15.02 8.93 2.90
CA THR A 42 -16.16 8.46 2.11
C THR A 42 -16.91 7.36 2.84
N MET A 43 -18.19 7.20 2.48
CA MET A 43 -18.97 6.06 2.99
C MET A 43 -18.40 4.74 2.44
N PRO A 44 -18.17 3.73 3.29
CA PRO A 44 -17.73 2.44 2.83
C PRO A 44 -18.76 1.79 1.91
N PHE A 45 -18.31 1.19 0.80
CA PHE A 45 -19.20 0.42 -0.08
C PHE A 45 -19.57 -0.96 0.49
N ALA A 46 -18.84 -1.44 1.50
CA ALA A 46 -19.04 -2.72 2.15
C ALA A 46 -18.66 -2.63 3.63
N ASN A 47 -19.09 -3.61 4.44
CA ASN A 47 -18.66 -3.69 5.82
C ASN A 47 -17.14 -3.90 5.90
N VAL A 48 -16.50 -3.16 6.81
CA VAL A 48 -15.07 -3.22 7.09
C VAL A 48 -14.89 -3.70 8.54
N ASN A 49 -14.31 -4.89 8.70
CA ASN A 49 -14.06 -5.49 10.02
C ASN A 49 -12.69 -5.08 10.61
N ALA A 50 -12.24 -3.87 10.31
CA ALA A 50 -10.98 -3.33 10.82
C ALA A 50 -11.16 -1.88 11.28
N ALA A 51 -10.31 -1.41 12.17
CA ALA A 51 -10.25 0.00 12.54
C ALA A 51 -9.82 0.85 11.34
N VAL A 52 -10.43 2.02 11.19
CA VAL A 52 -10.11 3.00 10.13
C VAL A 52 -9.58 4.25 10.79
N PHE A 53 -8.43 4.72 10.34
CA PHE A 53 -7.71 5.88 10.87
C PHE A 53 -7.51 6.94 9.80
N ALA A 54 -7.29 8.17 10.22
CA ALA A 54 -6.87 9.26 9.35
C ALA A 54 -5.33 9.23 9.10
N PRO A 55 -4.82 9.89 8.05
CA PRO A 55 -3.40 9.83 7.69
C PRO A 55 -2.44 10.37 8.76
N ASN A 56 -2.87 11.32 9.59
CA ASN A 56 -2.09 11.85 10.70
C ASN A 56 -1.77 10.82 11.81
N GLU A 57 -2.49 9.70 11.84
CA GLU A 57 -2.21 8.61 12.79
C GLU A 57 -1.02 7.73 12.35
N LEU A 58 -0.56 7.88 11.10
CA LEU A 58 0.58 7.09 10.59
C LEU A 58 1.86 7.31 11.39
N ASP A 59 2.11 8.52 11.90
CA ASP A 59 3.29 8.80 12.72
C ASP A 59 3.30 8.01 14.04
N SER A 60 2.12 7.68 14.56
CA SER A 60 1.95 6.87 15.77
C SER A 60 2.03 5.36 15.52
N PHE A 61 2.12 4.94 14.26
CA PHE A 61 2.15 3.54 13.89
C PHE A 61 3.59 3.00 13.91
N HIS A 62 3.97 2.35 15.00
CA HIS A 62 5.32 1.83 15.21
C HIS A 62 5.40 0.30 15.18
N ASN A 63 6.57 -0.22 14.80
CA ASN A 63 6.91 -1.65 14.83
C ASN A 63 5.97 -2.53 14.01
N GLY A 64 5.53 -2.04 12.86
CA GLY A 64 4.63 -2.75 11.98
C GLY A 64 5.02 -2.64 10.51
N ILE A 65 4.05 -2.88 9.64
CA ILE A 65 4.18 -2.73 8.20
C ILE A 65 3.13 -1.71 7.75
N ILE A 66 3.54 -0.74 6.94
CA ILE A 66 2.64 0.23 6.30
C ILE A 66 2.64 -0.08 4.81
N ILE A 67 1.48 -0.42 4.27
CA ILE A 67 1.29 -0.75 2.86
C ILE A 67 0.59 0.41 2.17
N SER A 68 1.26 1.06 1.24
CA SER A 68 0.70 2.07 0.34
C SER A 68 0.43 1.45 -1.02
N HIS A 69 -0.49 2.02 -1.81
CA HIS A 69 -0.77 1.54 -3.18
C HIS A 69 -0.66 2.64 -4.24
N LYS A 70 -0.50 3.88 -3.84
CA LYS A 70 -0.27 5.04 -4.70
C LYS A 70 1.05 5.73 -4.34
N ILE A 71 1.63 6.44 -5.31
CA ILE A 71 2.88 7.19 -5.12
C ILE A 71 2.72 8.25 -4.03
N ASN A 72 1.65 9.05 -4.05
CA ASN A 72 1.39 10.08 -3.06
C ASN A 72 1.22 9.52 -1.64
N HIS A 73 0.59 8.35 -1.49
CA HIS A 73 0.50 7.68 -0.19
C HIS A 73 1.89 7.21 0.28
N ALA A 74 2.70 6.67 -0.63
CA ALA A 74 4.07 6.27 -0.32
C ALA A 74 4.93 7.45 0.11
N MET A 75 4.81 8.62 -0.54
CA MET A 75 5.47 9.85 -0.11
C MET A 75 5.09 10.22 1.32
N SER A 76 3.80 10.19 1.65
CA SER A 76 3.31 10.46 3.01
C SER A 76 3.89 9.47 4.03
N THR A 77 3.93 8.18 3.71
CA THR A 77 4.47 7.16 4.62
C THR A 77 6.00 7.24 4.75
N LEU A 78 6.71 7.60 3.69
CA LEU A 78 8.17 7.84 3.75
C LEU A 78 8.53 9.05 4.61
N GLY A 79 7.66 10.07 4.63
CA GLY A 79 7.79 11.23 5.52
C GLY A 79 7.60 10.94 7.01
N CYS A 80 6.95 9.82 7.36
CA CYS A 80 6.75 9.45 8.76
C CYS A 80 8.04 9.01 9.44
N SER A 81 8.30 9.53 10.64
CA SER A 81 9.52 9.24 11.42
C SER A 81 9.47 7.92 12.21
N ASN A 82 8.45 7.09 11.98
CA ASN A 82 8.28 5.80 12.64
C ASN A 82 9.26 4.72 12.09
N ASN A 83 9.46 3.67 12.88
CA ASN A 83 10.34 2.54 12.55
C ASN A 83 9.61 1.36 11.86
N SER A 84 8.45 1.60 11.27
CA SER A 84 7.70 0.58 10.54
C SER A 84 8.32 0.31 9.18
N LYS A 85 8.24 -0.94 8.72
CA LYS A 85 8.58 -1.29 7.33
C LYS A 85 7.58 -0.64 6.38
N LYS A 86 8.06 -0.04 5.30
CA LYS A 86 7.25 0.66 4.31
C LYS A 86 7.20 -0.16 3.04
N VAL A 87 6.00 -0.37 2.53
CA VAL A 87 5.72 -1.17 1.34
C VAL A 87 4.90 -0.33 0.37
N LEU A 88 5.30 -0.30 -0.88
CA LEU A 88 4.47 0.18 -1.97
C LEU A 88 4.00 -1.03 -2.79
N TYR A 89 2.72 -1.34 -2.68
CA TYR A 89 2.05 -2.35 -3.48
C TYR A 89 1.39 -1.69 -4.69
N LEU A 90 2.04 -1.74 -5.82
CA LEU A 90 1.52 -1.16 -7.06
C LEU A 90 0.47 -2.09 -7.67
N TYR A 91 -0.80 -1.75 -7.42
CA TYR A 91 -1.93 -2.41 -8.05
C TYR A 91 -2.05 -2.02 -9.53
N ASP A 92 -1.94 -0.74 -9.81
CA ASP A 92 -1.83 -0.14 -11.14
C ASP A 92 -0.65 0.85 -11.18
N LEU A 93 -0.27 1.29 -12.38
CA LEU A 93 0.78 2.29 -12.60
C LEU A 93 0.12 3.68 -12.69
N ASP A 94 -0.29 4.23 -11.54
CA ASP A 94 -1.08 5.46 -11.45
C ASP A 94 -0.45 6.64 -12.21
N TRP A 95 0.87 6.79 -12.14
CA TRP A 95 1.60 7.86 -12.83
C TRP A 95 1.54 7.80 -14.36
N MET A 96 1.13 6.68 -14.94
CA MET A 96 0.88 6.55 -16.38
C MET A 96 -0.52 7.04 -16.77
N ILE A 97 -1.40 7.19 -15.81
CA ILE A 97 -2.82 7.53 -15.99
C ILE A 97 -3.11 8.92 -15.43
N GLU A 98 -2.60 9.21 -14.23
CA GLU A 98 -2.82 10.47 -13.51
C GLU A 98 -1.60 11.40 -13.69
N PRO A 99 -1.81 12.72 -13.92
CA PRO A 99 -0.71 13.67 -13.98
C PRO A 99 0.04 13.74 -12.66
N MET A 100 1.30 13.31 -12.66
CA MET A 100 2.20 13.37 -11.51
C MET A 100 3.54 13.99 -11.92
N MET A 101 4.22 14.61 -10.96
CA MET A 101 5.59 15.09 -11.19
C MET A 101 6.53 13.89 -11.35
N TYR A 102 7.29 13.86 -12.44
CA TYR A 102 8.26 12.79 -12.70
C TYR A 102 9.25 12.60 -11.54
N SER A 103 9.72 13.72 -10.95
CA SER A 103 10.62 13.71 -9.79
C SER A 103 10.03 12.90 -8.63
N ASP A 104 8.77 13.13 -8.30
CA ASP A 104 8.11 12.50 -7.16
C ASP A 104 8.00 10.98 -7.36
N VAL A 105 7.61 10.57 -8.58
CA VAL A 105 7.54 9.15 -8.95
C VAL A 105 8.93 8.52 -8.88
N TYR A 106 9.94 9.17 -9.45
CA TYR A 106 11.31 8.68 -9.46
C TYR A 106 11.87 8.54 -8.04
N ASP A 107 11.69 9.57 -7.20
CA ASP A 107 12.21 9.59 -5.83
C ASP A 107 11.58 8.48 -4.98
N VAL A 108 10.26 8.27 -5.08
CA VAL A 108 9.57 7.19 -4.39
C VAL A 108 10.06 5.82 -4.86
N LEU A 109 10.10 5.60 -6.19
CA LEU A 109 10.48 4.30 -6.73
C LEU A 109 11.95 3.93 -6.49
N THR A 110 12.83 4.92 -6.26
CA THR A 110 14.26 4.70 -5.98
C THR A 110 14.59 4.70 -4.49
N ASP A 111 13.65 5.02 -3.61
CA ASP A 111 13.90 5.02 -2.17
C ASP A 111 14.18 3.59 -1.66
N ARG A 112 15.33 3.42 -1.00
CA ARG A 112 15.79 2.11 -0.50
C ARG A 112 15.10 1.66 0.78
N ASN A 113 14.39 2.58 1.46
CA ASN A 113 13.61 2.24 2.65
C ASN A 113 12.22 1.71 2.29
N LEU A 114 11.88 1.70 0.99
CA LEU A 114 10.60 1.25 0.47
C LEU A 114 10.74 -0.12 -0.20
N ASN A 115 10.00 -1.11 0.28
CA ASN A 115 9.85 -2.40 -0.39
C ASN A 115 8.83 -2.23 -1.52
N LEU A 116 9.24 -2.51 -2.75
CA LEU A 116 8.45 -2.33 -3.95
C LEU A 116 7.86 -3.65 -4.42
N ILE A 117 6.55 -3.80 -4.28
CA ILE A 117 5.81 -5.00 -4.70
C ILE A 117 4.86 -4.61 -5.83
N VAL A 118 4.76 -5.42 -6.85
CA VAL A 118 3.86 -5.19 -7.97
C VAL A 118 2.83 -6.32 -8.12
N ARG A 119 1.65 -5.99 -8.65
CA ARG A 119 0.61 -6.97 -8.93
C ARG A 119 0.92 -7.87 -10.11
N SER A 120 1.61 -7.37 -11.12
CA SER A 120 1.79 -8.04 -12.40
C SER A 120 3.22 -7.95 -12.93
N GLU A 121 3.64 -8.97 -13.67
CA GLU A 121 4.90 -8.94 -14.41
C GLU A 121 4.95 -7.79 -15.44
N ASP A 122 3.79 -7.39 -15.97
CA ASP A 122 3.69 -6.26 -16.91
C ASP A 122 4.12 -4.93 -16.29
N HIS A 123 4.11 -4.81 -14.95
CA HIS A 123 4.58 -3.62 -14.24
C HIS A 123 6.10 -3.53 -14.12
N VAL A 124 6.82 -4.66 -14.27
CA VAL A 124 8.28 -4.72 -14.07
C VAL A 124 9.02 -3.87 -15.11
N TYR A 125 8.67 -4.03 -16.38
CA TYR A 125 9.35 -3.35 -17.47
C TYR A 125 9.22 -1.81 -17.41
N PRO A 126 8.02 -1.22 -17.21
CA PRO A 126 7.88 0.23 -17.03
C PRO A 126 8.69 0.77 -15.86
N ILE A 127 8.71 0.09 -14.72
CA ILE A 127 9.46 0.51 -13.52
C ILE A 127 10.96 0.46 -13.81
N LYS A 128 11.44 -0.63 -14.39
CA LYS A 128 12.85 -0.80 -14.72
C LYS A 128 13.34 0.27 -15.72
N ASN A 129 12.53 0.62 -16.71
CA ASN A 129 12.86 1.68 -17.65
C ASN A 129 12.85 3.07 -17.01
N LEU A 130 11.96 3.29 -16.04
CA LEU A 130 11.82 4.59 -15.40
C LEU A 130 12.98 4.89 -14.42
N CYS A 131 13.35 3.92 -13.58
CA CYS A 131 14.26 4.16 -12.48
C CYS A 131 15.38 3.11 -12.32
N ASN A 132 15.52 2.20 -13.26
CA ASN A 132 16.51 1.10 -13.24
C ASN A 132 16.44 0.24 -11.96
N ARG A 133 15.25 0.11 -11.37
CA ARG A 133 14.96 -0.75 -10.22
C ARG A 133 14.04 -1.88 -10.64
N GLU A 134 14.29 -3.07 -10.14
CA GLU A 134 13.34 -4.18 -10.23
C GLU A 134 12.49 -4.22 -8.95
N PRO A 135 11.19 -4.57 -9.05
CA PRO A 135 10.38 -4.83 -7.87
C PRO A 135 10.96 -5.95 -7.02
N ASP A 136 10.79 -5.84 -5.71
CA ASP A 136 11.28 -6.82 -4.74
C ASP A 136 10.44 -8.12 -4.77
N ALA A 137 9.15 -8.01 -5.16
CA ALA A 137 8.26 -9.15 -5.34
C ALA A 137 7.11 -8.87 -6.31
N ILE A 138 6.48 -9.96 -6.81
CA ILE A 138 5.24 -9.92 -7.60
C ILE A 138 4.16 -10.67 -6.82
N VAL A 139 3.09 -9.97 -6.44
CA VAL A 139 1.95 -10.55 -5.72
C VAL A 139 0.67 -10.27 -6.51
N LYS A 140 0.20 -11.26 -7.29
CA LYS A 140 -0.88 -11.09 -8.29
C LYS A 140 -2.23 -10.63 -7.74
N ASN A 141 -2.63 -11.14 -6.60
CA ASN A 141 -3.83 -10.69 -5.88
C ASN A 141 -3.36 -10.13 -4.55
N PHE A 142 -4.03 -9.09 -4.07
CA PHE A 142 -3.69 -8.53 -2.77
C PHE A 142 -3.84 -9.60 -1.69
N SER A 143 -2.74 -9.98 -1.06
CA SER A 143 -2.68 -10.97 0.01
C SER A 143 -1.66 -10.55 1.05
N LEU A 144 -2.14 -10.35 2.27
CA LEU A 144 -1.31 -9.95 3.40
C LEU A 144 -0.21 -10.99 3.68
N GLU A 145 -0.58 -12.26 3.68
CA GLU A 145 0.38 -13.35 3.91
C GLU A 145 1.52 -13.35 2.89
N LYS A 146 1.20 -13.20 1.59
CA LYS A 146 2.22 -13.19 0.54
C LYS A 146 3.11 -11.95 0.62
N ILE A 147 2.52 -10.78 0.92
CA ILE A 147 3.27 -9.54 1.12
C ILE A 147 4.21 -9.71 2.30
N TRP A 148 3.75 -10.20 3.44
CA TRP A 148 4.60 -10.41 4.62
C TRP A 148 5.75 -11.38 4.38
N ASN A 149 5.50 -12.47 3.64
CA ASN A 149 6.51 -13.47 3.31
C ASN A 149 7.56 -12.95 2.31
N SER A 150 7.31 -11.81 1.65
CA SER A 150 8.24 -11.18 0.71
C SER A 150 9.14 -10.10 1.35
N LEU A 151 8.94 -9.78 2.62
CA LEU A 151 9.67 -8.74 3.38
C LEU A 151 10.77 -9.33 4.26
#